data_6e0a10a6e170ccb487210f671e44e155
#
_entry.id   6e0a10a6e170ccb487210f671e44e155
#
_cell.length_a   1.000
_cell.length_b   1.000
_cell.length_c   1.000
_cell.angle_alpha   90.00
_cell.angle_beta   90.00
_cell.angle_gamma   90.00
#
_symmetry.space_group_name_H-M   'P 1'
#
loop_
_entity.id
_entity.type
_entity.pdbx_description
1 polymer ?
#
loop_
_entity_poly.entity_id
_entity_poly.type
_entity_poly.pdbx_seq_one_letter_code
_entity_poly.pdbx_strand_id
1 'polypeptide(L)'
;LEEEYLSNLLSGQDKLIHTIYGMSYSDVVKGVIALRNSICLGWGNVMNRFDEAFEEWQRTDQSDRDSMHALREKFNAQDISEKLFGSGLYDVQKITGWPAELIQDLSMPSFPESGSEGLAYEINPVGIMPIRNYPFITIGGKAYCFCYANLMDNFYRAFYSAMRHRNDLQIVKTEEAFISEWKENQAESSESAVATLFGKLLPGAGIYRNVFHPKEGVTFSRRKASQESDIVVVFDDCVLAVEVKAGAYCPTDPMEDPEGHIKAFKSLIEKASKQAAATIDYLCRCDPKAKLYDKDGHAVASIDMSSIRECFRICVTVDDINEFAARAEKLPFIDVESGTIAISIDDLLVFNRYFDNPLVFLHFLMQRRRASEHKRIAFNDELDHLGMYIENNCYSVTIDDMLNEHESKYGQLNMVVYDGCRDELNKWFDGHF
;
A
#
# COMPACT_ATOMS: atom_id res chain seq x y z
N LEU A 1 -0.21 -9.54 7.10
CA LEU A 1 -0.38 -8.20 6.53
C LEU A 1 -0.40 -8.26 5.00
N GLU A 2 0.67 -8.70 4.34
CA GLU A 2 0.82 -8.72 2.88
C GLU A 2 -0.29 -9.47 2.14
N GLU A 3 -0.71 -10.65 2.63
CA GLU A 3 -1.82 -11.41 2.07
C GLU A 3 -3.14 -10.64 2.19
N GLU A 4 -3.38 -9.98 3.32
CA GLU A 4 -4.57 -9.15 3.56
C GLU A 4 -4.54 -7.90 2.67
N TYR A 5 -3.38 -7.26 2.53
CA TYR A 5 -3.16 -6.13 1.63
C TYR A 5 -3.47 -6.48 0.18
N LEU A 6 -2.82 -7.54 -0.35
CA LEU A 6 -3.04 -8.00 -1.72
C LEU A 6 -4.50 -8.43 -1.97
N SER A 7 -5.13 -9.07 -0.99
CA SER A 7 -6.54 -9.45 -1.08
C SER A 7 -7.46 -8.23 -1.16
N ASN A 8 -7.19 -7.19 -0.37
CA ASN A 8 -7.92 -5.92 -0.43
C ASN A 8 -7.74 -5.23 -1.79
N LEU A 9 -6.55 -5.31 -2.38
CA LEU A 9 -6.26 -4.74 -3.71
C LEU A 9 -7.00 -5.47 -4.84
N LEU A 10 -7.05 -6.79 -4.80
CA LEU A 10 -7.42 -7.60 -5.96
C LEU A 10 -8.82 -8.21 -5.91
N SER A 11 -9.44 -8.31 -4.73
CA SER A 11 -10.74 -8.99 -4.59
C SER A 11 -11.85 -8.40 -5.47
N GLY A 12 -11.89 -7.08 -5.61
CA GLY A 12 -12.84 -6.40 -6.50
C GLY A 12 -12.64 -6.73 -7.98
N GLN A 13 -11.45 -7.16 -8.36
CA GLN A 13 -11.08 -7.43 -9.75
C GLN A 13 -11.24 -8.90 -10.14
N ASP A 14 -11.73 -9.78 -9.25
CA ASP A 14 -11.76 -11.24 -9.46
C ASP A 14 -12.36 -11.64 -10.79
N LYS A 15 -13.49 -11.03 -11.16
CA LYS A 15 -14.16 -11.29 -12.44
C LYS A 15 -13.31 -10.91 -13.65
N LEU A 16 -12.61 -9.77 -13.60
CA LEU A 16 -11.71 -9.33 -14.67
C LEU A 16 -10.48 -10.25 -14.76
N ILE A 17 -9.89 -10.61 -13.63
CA ILE A 17 -8.74 -11.51 -13.55
C ILE A 17 -9.13 -12.87 -14.15
N HIS A 18 -10.30 -13.40 -13.77
CA HIS A 18 -10.78 -14.67 -14.31
C HIS A 18 -11.02 -14.59 -15.82
N THR A 19 -11.60 -13.49 -16.30
CA THR A 19 -11.88 -13.31 -17.74
C THR A 19 -10.59 -13.22 -18.56
N ILE A 20 -9.55 -12.56 -18.05
CA ILE A 20 -8.31 -12.27 -18.79
C ILE A 20 -7.28 -13.39 -18.67
N TYR A 21 -7.10 -13.96 -17.47
CA TYR A 21 -6.07 -14.97 -17.21
C TYR A 21 -6.61 -16.35 -16.82
N GLY A 22 -7.93 -16.51 -16.67
CA GLY A 22 -8.54 -17.79 -16.32
C GLY A 22 -8.29 -18.25 -14.88
N MET A 23 -7.87 -17.34 -13.98
CA MET A 23 -7.54 -17.66 -12.59
C MET A 23 -8.28 -16.73 -11.63
N SER A 24 -8.35 -17.05 -10.34
CA SER A 24 -8.93 -16.20 -9.31
C SER A 24 -7.91 -15.20 -8.76
N TYR A 25 -8.39 -14.09 -8.15
CA TYR A 25 -7.52 -13.18 -7.41
C TYR A 25 -6.77 -13.90 -6.28
N SER A 26 -7.43 -14.88 -5.63
CA SER A 26 -6.82 -15.66 -4.56
C SER A 26 -5.61 -16.48 -5.04
N ASP A 27 -5.63 -16.96 -6.28
CA ASP A 27 -4.49 -17.68 -6.85
C ASP A 27 -3.35 -16.74 -7.20
N VAL A 28 -3.67 -15.50 -7.61
CA VAL A 28 -2.65 -14.43 -7.77
C VAL A 28 -1.99 -14.13 -6.43
N VAL A 29 -2.77 -13.89 -5.39
CA VAL A 29 -2.27 -13.60 -4.03
C VAL A 29 -1.39 -14.75 -3.51
N LYS A 30 -1.87 -15.98 -3.60
CA LYS A 30 -1.09 -17.18 -3.18
C LYS A 30 0.25 -17.28 -3.91
N GLY A 31 0.28 -16.94 -5.20
CA GLY A 31 1.52 -16.94 -5.97
C GLY A 31 2.52 -15.90 -5.49
N VAL A 32 2.06 -14.66 -5.18
CA VAL A 32 2.93 -13.61 -4.61
C VAL A 32 3.49 -14.05 -3.25
N ILE A 33 2.65 -14.60 -2.38
CA ILE A 33 3.09 -15.10 -1.06
C ILE A 33 4.04 -16.31 -1.21
N ALA A 34 3.83 -17.17 -2.20
CA ALA A 34 4.74 -18.26 -2.50
C ALA A 34 6.13 -17.75 -2.94
N LEU A 35 6.18 -16.68 -3.76
CA LEU A 35 7.44 -15.99 -4.12
C LEU A 35 8.13 -15.42 -2.88
N ARG A 36 7.39 -14.73 -2.00
CA ARG A 36 7.93 -14.26 -0.71
C ARG A 36 8.58 -15.39 0.07
N ASN A 37 7.83 -16.46 0.31
CA ASN A 37 8.30 -17.59 1.11
C ASN A 37 9.53 -18.27 0.47
N SER A 38 9.56 -18.33 -0.86
CA SER A 38 10.71 -18.89 -1.58
C SER A 38 11.95 -17.98 -1.48
N ILE A 39 11.79 -16.67 -1.69
CA ILE A 39 12.91 -15.72 -1.77
C ILE A 39 13.41 -15.36 -0.36
N CYS A 40 12.51 -14.98 0.55
CA CYS A 40 12.88 -14.45 1.86
C CYS A 40 13.21 -15.56 2.88
N LEU A 41 12.46 -16.67 2.86
CA LEU A 41 12.61 -17.75 3.83
C LEU A 41 13.31 -18.99 3.24
N GLY A 42 13.27 -19.12 1.90
CA GLY A 42 13.70 -20.33 1.21
C GLY A 42 15.17 -20.65 1.43
N TRP A 43 16.04 -19.64 1.42
CA TRP A 43 17.48 -19.86 1.63
C TRP A 43 17.78 -20.42 3.02
N GLY A 44 17.21 -19.82 4.08
CA GLY A 44 17.35 -20.32 5.45
C GLY A 44 16.83 -21.74 5.62
N ASN A 45 15.64 -22.02 5.06
CA ASN A 45 15.05 -23.36 5.10
C ASN A 45 15.89 -24.41 4.37
N VAL A 46 16.52 -24.03 3.26
CA VAL A 46 17.39 -24.94 2.50
C VAL A 46 18.71 -25.14 3.20
N MET A 47 19.28 -24.10 3.84
CA MET A 47 20.50 -24.24 4.66
C MET A 47 20.27 -25.17 5.83
N ASN A 48 19.18 -25.06 6.57
CA ASN A 48 18.86 -26.00 7.65
C ASN A 48 18.80 -27.45 7.15
N ARG A 49 18.16 -27.69 6.00
CA ARG A 49 18.13 -29.02 5.38
C ARG A 49 19.51 -29.50 4.93
N PHE A 50 20.33 -28.60 4.43
CA PHE A 50 21.70 -28.90 4.05
C PHE A 50 22.54 -29.31 5.28
N ASP A 51 22.41 -28.57 6.38
CA ASP A 51 23.14 -28.88 7.62
C ASP A 51 22.71 -30.24 8.18
N GLU A 52 21.39 -30.53 8.21
CA GLU A 52 20.90 -31.87 8.59
C GLU A 52 21.46 -32.97 7.70
N ALA A 53 21.46 -32.76 6.38
CA ALA A 53 21.99 -33.70 5.41
C ALA A 53 23.53 -33.90 5.59
N PHE A 54 24.24 -32.81 5.88
CA PHE A 54 25.69 -32.84 6.11
C PHE A 54 26.06 -33.58 7.40
N GLU A 55 25.30 -33.35 8.48
CA GLU A 55 25.49 -34.11 9.72
C GLU A 55 25.27 -35.61 9.54
N GLU A 56 24.21 -35.99 8.79
CA GLU A 56 23.94 -37.40 8.52
C GLU A 56 25.00 -38.01 7.58
N TRP A 57 25.46 -37.24 6.60
CA TRP A 57 26.54 -37.61 5.72
C TRP A 57 27.84 -37.92 6.50
N GLN A 58 28.18 -37.12 7.51
CA GLN A 58 29.34 -37.38 8.37
C GLN A 58 29.24 -38.69 9.15
N ARG A 59 28.02 -39.14 9.46
CA ARG A 59 27.78 -40.40 10.21
C ARG A 59 27.64 -41.61 9.31
N THR A 60 27.50 -41.43 8.01
CA THR A 60 27.29 -42.49 7.02
C THR A 60 28.63 -42.99 6.49
N ASP A 61 28.76 -44.32 6.27
CA ASP A 61 29.92 -44.86 5.58
C ASP A 61 29.95 -44.36 4.11
N GLN A 62 30.85 -43.45 3.84
CA GLN A 62 31.01 -42.82 2.53
C GLN A 62 31.51 -43.78 1.45
N SER A 63 32.02 -44.96 1.84
CA SER A 63 32.46 -46.00 0.91
C SER A 63 31.31 -46.89 0.44
N ASP A 64 30.17 -46.90 1.17
CA ASP A 64 28.95 -47.61 0.81
C ASP A 64 28.09 -46.78 -0.15
N ARG A 65 28.06 -47.23 -1.40
CA ARG A 65 27.32 -46.56 -2.47
C ARG A 65 25.80 -46.55 -2.25
N ASP A 66 25.24 -47.62 -1.68
CA ASP A 66 23.80 -47.77 -1.48
C ASP A 66 23.32 -46.78 -0.36
N SER A 67 24.09 -46.72 0.74
CA SER A 67 23.84 -45.78 1.82
C SER A 67 23.96 -44.32 1.36
N MET A 68 24.93 -43.99 0.51
CA MET A 68 25.12 -42.69 -0.06
C MET A 68 24.01 -42.29 -1.05
N HIS A 69 23.50 -43.28 -1.81
CA HIS A 69 22.34 -43.04 -2.72
C HIS A 69 21.07 -42.79 -1.91
N ALA A 70 20.78 -43.61 -0.92
CA ALA A 70 19.63 -43.43 -0.03
C ALA A 70 19.65 -42.08 0.69
N LEU A 71 20.83 -41.59 1.14
CA LEU A 71 20.98 -40.27 1.75
C LEU A 71 20.65 -39.14 0.79
N ARG A 72 21.11 -39.21 -0.46
CA ARG A 72 20.80 -38.21 -1.51
C ARG A 72 19.32 -38.15 -1.82
N GLU A 73 18.67 -39.29 -1.89
CA GLU A 73 17.21 -39.37 -2.12
C GLU A 73 16.43 -38.86 -0.91
N LYS A 74 16.81 -39.24 0.32
CA LYS A 74 16.17 -38.82 1.57
C LYS A 74 16.10 -37.30 1.70
N PHE A 75 17.18 -36.61 1.40
CA PHE A 75 17.26 -35.15 1.51
C PHE A 75 16.93 -34.41 0.20
N ASN A 76 16.66 -35.13 -0.88
CA ASN A 76 16.50 -34.55 -2.21
C ASN A 76 17.69 -33.61 -2.54
N ALA A 77 18.89 -34.17 -2.58
CA ALA A 77 20.13 -33.42 -2.72
C ALA A 77 20.17 -32.53 -3.98
N GLN A 78 19.45 -32.92 -5.03
CA GLN A 78 19.34 -32.11 -6.25
C GLN A 78 18.53 -30.84 -6.00
N ASP A 79 17.41 -30.91 -5.25
CA ASP A 79 16.59 -29.74 -4.91
C ASP A 79 17.38 -28.77 -4.01
N ILE A 80 18.12 -29.30 -3.02
CA ILE A 80 19.00 -28.49 -2.17
C ILE A 80 20.03 -27.77 -3.03
N SER A 81 20.72 -28.49 -3.92
CA SER A 81 21.75 -27.91 -4.79
C SER A 81 21.18 -26.85 -5.74
N GLU A 82 20.01 -27.09 -6.34
CA GLU A 82 19.37 -26.14 -7.23
C GLU A 82 18.91 -24.86 -6.51
N LYS A 83 18.47 -24.98 -5.26
CA LYS A 83 18.05 -23.84 -4.46
C LYS A 83 19.22 -23.03 -3.87
N LEU A 84 20.32 -23.69 -3.47
CA LEU A 84 21.50 -23.00 -2.92
C LEU A 84 22.41 -22.38 -3.99
N PHE A 85 22.58 -23.08 -5.10
CA PHE A 85 23.60 -22.73 -6.11
C PHE A 85 23.01 -22.45 -7.49
N GLY A 86 21.70 -22.65 -7.67
CA GLY A 86 20.97 -22.41 -8.92
C GLY A 86 19.87 -21.37 -8.76
N SER A 87 18.88 -21.45 -9.62
CA SER A 87 17.75 -20.48 -9.69
C SER A 87 16.46 -20.99 -9.02
N GLY A 88 16.51 -22.08 -8.28
CA GLY A 88 15.33 -22.77 -7.76
C GLY A 88 14.46 -21.95 -6.78
N LEU A 89 15.03 -20.91 -6.14
CA LEU A 89 14.32 -20.00 -5.24
C LEU A 89 13.67 -18.81 -5.98
N TYR A 90 13.98 -18.58 -7.26
CA TYR A 90 13.63 -17.38 -8.00
C TYR A 90 12.77 -17.66 -9.23
N ASP A 91 12.62 -18.91 -9.67
CA ASP A 91 11.87 -19.33 -10.88
C ASP A 91 10.38 -19.13 -10.67
N VAL A 92 9.81 -18.08 -11.27
CA VAL A 92 8.43 -17.67 -11.07
C VAL A 92 7.44 -18.75 -11.44
N GLN A 93 7.61 -19.37 -12.63
CA GLN A 93 6.70 -20.43 -13.10
C GLN A 93 6.67 -21.63 -12.15
N LYS A 94 7.85 -22.07 -11.67
CA LYS A 94 7.99 -23.21 -10.78
C LYS A 94 7.37 -22.95 -9.41
N ILE A 95 7.48 -21.71 -8.92
CA ILE A 95 7.03 -21.32 -7.58
C ILE A 95 5.53 -21.04 -7.57
N THR A 96 5.02 -20.29 -8.54
CA THR A 96 3.64 -19.78 -8.53
C THR A 96 2.67 -20.70 -9.25
N GLY A 97 3.12 -21.40 -10.30
CA GLY A 97 2.27 -22.13 -11.21
C GLY A 97 1.32 -21.25 -12.03
N TRP A 98 1.55 -19.95 -12.10
CA TRP A 98 0.70 -19.00 -12.83
C TRP A 98 0.66 -19.31 -14.33
N PRO A 99 -0.41 -18.88 -15.04
CA PRO A 99 -0.46 -18.92 -16.48
C PRO A 99 0.76 -18.21 -17.10
N ALA A 100 1.30 -18.79 -18.17
CA ALA A 100 2.48 -18.27 -18.86
C ALA A 100 2.27 -16.84 -19.34
N GLU A 101 1.05 -16.50 -19.73
CA GLU A 101 0.64 -15.18 -20.20
C GLU A 101 0.79 -14.12 -19.09
N LEU A 102 0.36 -14.41 -17.87
CA LEU A 102 0.51 -13.48 -16.73
C LEU A 102 1.98 -13.26 -16.41
N ILE A 103 2.76 -14.35 -16.37
CA ILE A 103 4.21 -14.26 -16.12
C ILE A 103 4.89 -13.43 -17.20
N GLN A 104 4.52 -13.63 -18.46
CA GLN A 104 5.06 -12.87 -19.59
C GLN A 104 4.74 -11.38 -19.47
N ASP A 105 3.49 -11.04 -19.15
CA ASP A 105 3.04 -9.64 -19.05
C ASP A 105 3.67 -8.88 -17.86
N LEU A 106 4.06 -9.60 -16.80
CA LEU A 106 4.81 -9.07 -15.66
C LEU A 106 6.34 -9.16 -15.84
N SER A 107 6.80 -9.71 -16.97
CA SER A 107 8.24 -9.87 -17.25
C SER A 107 8.75 -8.74 -18.13
N MET A 108 9.94 -8.24 -17.80
CA MET A 108 10.64 -7.29 -18.64
C MET A 108 10.80 -7.86 -20.06
N PRO A 109 10.43 -7.12 -21.10
CA PRO A 109 10.68 -7.53 -22.48
C PRO A 109 12.14 -7.92 -22.66
N SER A 110 12.38 -9.04 -23.38
CA SER A 110 13.74 -9.53 -23.61
C SER A 110 14.63 -8.45 -24.18
N PHE A 111 15.78 -8.25 -23.59
CA PHE A 111 16.81 -7.41 -24.20
C PHE A 111 17.17 -7.99 -25.57
N PRO A 112 17.28 -7.18 -26.63
CA PRO A 112 17.70 -7.69 -27.91
C PRO A 112 19.05 -8.42 -27.75
N GLU A 113 19.09 -9.66 -28.22
CA GLU A 113 20.31 -10.45 -28.28
C GLU A 113 21.24 -9.78 -29.30
N SER A 114 22.24 -9.16 -28.88
CA SER A 114 23.30 -8.57 -29.68
C SER A 114 23.11 -7.12 -30.13
N GLY A 115 23.96 -6.38 -29.60
CA GLY A 115 24.87 -5.53 -30.30
C GLY A 115 24.33 -4.20 -30.83
N SER A 116 24.95 -3.20 -30.35
CA SER A 116 25.27 -1.92 -30.94
C SER A 116 24.23 -0.77 -30.93
N GLU A 117 22.99 -1.01 -30.79
CA GLU A 117 22.07 0.10 -30.44
C GLU A 117 21.45 -0.18 -29.10
N GLY A 118 22.41 -0.36 -28.22
CA GLY A 118 22.27 -0.78 -26.87
C GLY A 118 21.19 -0.04 -26.15
N LEU A 119 20.75 -0.70 -25.19
CA LEU A 119 20.39 -0.22 -23.89
C LEU A 119 21.31 0.93 -23.45
N ALA A 120 21.18 2.07 -24.06
CA ALA A 120 21.32 3.32 -23.38
C ALA A 120 20.08 3.50 -22.51
N TYR A 121 19.80 2.53 -21.61
CA TYR A 121 19.38 2.94 -20.30
C TYR A 121 20.58 3.74 -19.80
N GLU A 122 20.64 4.99 -20.17
CA GLU A 122 21.38 5.95 -19.38
C GLU A 122 20.96 5.63 -17.98
N ILE A 123 21.91 5.18 -17.16
CA ILE A 123 21.68 4.93 -15.75
C ILE A 123 21.33 6.31 -15.21
N ASN A 124 20.07 6.66 -15.36
CA ASN A 124 19.52 7.84 -14.74
C ASN A 124 19.24 7.43 -13.27
N PRO A 125 20.07 7.83 -12.32
CA PRO A 125 19.89 7.42 -10.92
C PRO A 125 18.58 7.91 -10.33
N VAL A 126 17.87 8.80 -11.03
CA VAL A 126 16.55 9.35 -10.65
C VAL A 126 15.43 8.71 -11.47
N GLY A 127 15.77 7.99 -12.55
CA GLY A 127 14.80 7.37 -13.45
C GLY A 127 14.08 6.19 -12.82
N ILE A 128 12.82 5.99 -13.21
CA ILE A 128 12.07 4.79 -12.85
C ILE A 128 12.70 3.61 -13.57
N MET A 129 13.27 2.69 -12.79
CA MET A 129 13.81 1.45 -13.36
C MET A 129 12.66 0.65 -14.00
N PRO A 130 12.84 0.08 -15.21
CA PRO A 130 11.82 -0.76 -15.85
C PRO A 130 11.28 -1.87 -14.95
N ILE A 131 12.07 -2.34 -13.99
CA ILE A 131 11.70 -3.35 -13.00
C ILE A 131 10.52 -2.91 -12.11
N ARG A 132 10.20 -1.62 -12.03
CA ARG A 132 9.01 -1.14 -11.33
C ARG A 132 7.72 -1.50 -12.08
N ASN A 133 7.77 -1.53 -13.40
CA ASN A 133 6.63 -1.92 -14.24
C ASN A 133 6.65 -3.41 -14.58
N TYR A 134 7.84 -4.03 -14.54
CA TYR A 134 8.07 -5.43 -14.86
C TYR A 134 8.89 -6.09 -13.75
N PRO A 135 8.23 -6.62 -12.69
CA PRO A 135 8.92 -7.16 -11.52
C PRO A 135 9.73 -8.43 -11.80
N PHE A 136 9.54 -9.04 -12.98
CA PHE A 136 10.26 -10.25 -13.37
C PHE A 136 11.26 -9.98 -14.51
N ILE A 137 12.37 -10.72 -14.49
CA ILE A 137 13.41 -10.67 -15.51
C ILE A 137 13.44 -12.00 -16.25
N THR A 138 13.41 -11.96 -17.60
CA THR A 138 13.49 -13.16 -18.42
C THR A 138 14.93 -13.47 -18.81
N ILE A 139 15.41 -14.68 -18.47
CA ILE A 139 16.73 -15.18 -18.80
C ILE A 139 16.58 -16.60 -19.38
N GLY A 140 17.06 -16.81 -20.60
CA GLY A 140 16.95 -18.13 -21.25
C GLY A 140 15.53 -18.66 -21.38
N GLY A 141 14.55 -17.79 -21.58
CA GLY A 141 13.13 -18.15 -21.72
C GLY A 141 12.41 -18.46 -20.40
N LYS A 142 13.04 -18.23 -19.26
CA LYS A 142 12.43 -18.39 -17.92
C LYS A 142 12.36 -17.03 -17.21
N ALA A 143 11.29 -16.82 -16.48
CA ALA A 143 11.07 -15.62 -15.68
C ALA A 143 11.55 -15.81 -14.23
N TYR A 144 12.27 -14.84 -13.69
CA TYR A 144 12.84 -14.84 -12.36
C TYR A 144 12.42 -13.60 -11.59
N CYS A 145 12.10 -13.78 -10.31
CA CYS A 145 11.88 -12.70 -9.35
C CYS A 145 13.07 -12.67 -8.38
N PHE A 146 13.92 -11.65 -8.46
CA PHE A 146 15.11 -11.54 -7.61
C PHE A 146 14.94 -10.64 -6.39
N CYS A 147 13.92 -9.78 -6.40
CA CYS A 147 13.67 -8.83 -5.33
C CYS A 147 12.19 -8.82 -4.95
N TYR A 148 11.87 -9.41 -3.80
CA TYR A 148 10.51 -9.47 -3.32
C TYR A 148 9.98 -8.09 -2.90
N ALA A 149 10.80 -7.26 -2.25
CA ALA A 149 10.40 -5.92 -1.87
C ALA A 149 9.97 -5.10 -3.10
N ASN A 150 10.79 -5.10 -4.15
CA ASN A 150 10.43 -4.43 -5.39
C ASN A 150 9.13 -4.98 -6.04
N LEU A 151 8.87 -6.28 -5.92
CA LEU A 151 7.61 -6.87 -6.36
C LEU A 151 6.45 -6.28 -5.58
N MET A 152 6.53 -6.21 -4.25
CA MET A 152 5.44 -5.71 -3.40
C MET A 152 5.17 -4.23 -3.62
N ASP A 153 6.20 -3.39 -3.61
CA ASP A 153 6.09 -1.94 -3.76
C ASP A 153 5.46 -1.51 -5.10
N ASN A 154 5.58 -2.36 -6.12
CA ASN A 154 5.11 -2.02 -7.47
C ASN A 154 4.02 -2.97 -7.99
N PHE A 155 3.60 -3.97 -7.21
CA PHE A 155 2.72 -5.04 -7.70
C PHE A 155 1.40 -4.50 -8.27
N TYR A 156 0.76 -3.57 -7.58
CA TYR A 156 -0.52 -3.02 -8.03
C TYR A 156 -0.42 -2.37 -9.41
N ARG A 157 0.58 -1.53 -9.62
CA ARG A 157 0.81 -0.84 -10.90
C ARG A 157 1.18 -1.81 -12.01
N ALA A 158 2.10 -2.72 -11.73
CA ALA A 158 2.55 -3.73 -12.69
C ALA A 158 1.40 -4.64 -13.10
N PHE A 159 0.60 -5.09 -12.15
CA PHE A 159 -0.55 -5.96 -12.39
C PHE A 159 -1.65 -5.24 -13.18
N TYR A 160 -1.98 -4.00 -12.83
CA TYR A 160 -2.92 -3.18 -13.62
C TYR A 160 -2.45 -3.02 -15.07
N SER A 161 -1.16 -2.70 -15.26
CA SER A 161 -0.56 -2.54 -16.60
C SER A 161 -0.62 -3.85 -17.39
N ALA A 162 -0.28 -4.99 -16.75
CA ALA A 162 -0.36 -6.31 -17.35
C ALA A 162 -1.79 -6.69 -17.78
N MET A 163 -2.76 -6.45 -16.90
CA MET A 163 -4.18 -6.67 -17.17
C MET A 163 -4.68 -5.84 -18.35
N ARG A 164 -4.33 -4.55 -18.39
CA ARG A 164 -4.68 -3.65 -19.50
C ARG A 164 -4.06 -4.10 -20.81
N HIS A 165 -2.76 -4.39 -20.80
CA HIS A 165 -2.05 -4.88 -21.98
C HIS A 165 -2.68 -6.15 -22.53
N ARG A 166 -2.97 -7.13 -21.67
CA ARG A 166 -3.57 -8.41 -22.10
C ARG A 166 -5.01 -8.24 -22.60
N ASN A 167 -5.79 -7.34 -21.97
CA ASN A 167 -7.12 -6.97 -22.46
C ASN A 167 -7.07 -6.45 -23.88
N ASP A 168 -6.11 -5.59 -24.21
CA ASP A 168 -5.95 -5.00 -25.54
C ASP A 168 -5.53 -6.04 -26.58
N LEU A 169 -4.62 -6.94 -26.22
CA LEU A 169 -4.18 -8.03 -27.09
C LEU A 169 -5.31 -9.02 -27.43
N GLN A 170 -6.17 -9.34 -26.45
CA GLN A 170 -7.27 -10.28 -26.62
C GLN A 170 -8.57 -9.62 -27.10
N ILE A 171 -8.63 -8.28 -27.14
CA ILE A 171 -9.82 -7.48 -27.48
C ILE A 171 -11.05 -7.94 -26.65
N VAL A 172 -10.82 -8.19 -25.37
CA VAL A 172 -11.90 -8.64 -24.45
C VAL A 172 -12.93 -7.55 -24.24
N LYS A 173 -12.46 -6.30 -24.05
CA LYS A 173 -13.29 -5.09 -23.87
C LYS A 173 -12.62 -3.92 -24.57
N THR A 174 -13.39 -2.87 -24.89
CA THR A 174 -12.79 -1.60 -25.28
C THR A 174 -11.97 -1.04 -24.13
N GLU A 175 -10.96 -0.26 -24.43
CA GLU A 175 -10.07 0.36 -23.43
C GLU A 175 -10.88 1.17 -22.39
N GLU A 176 -11.83 1.97 -22.85
CA GLU A 176 -12.67 2.78 -21.97
C GLU A 176 -13.53 1.91 -21.04
N ALA A 177 -14.10 0.83 -21.55
CA ALA A 177 -14.92 -0.10 -20.77
C ALA A 177 -14.09 -0.83 -19.72
N PHE A 178 -12.87 -1.27 -20.07
CA PHE A 178 -11.95 -1.88 -19.13
C PHE A 178 -11.55 -0.92 -18.02
N ILE A 179 -11.13 0.30 -18.38
CA ILE A 179 -10.72 1.32 -17.41
C ILE A 179 -11.87 1.70 -16.47
N SER A 180 -13.10 1.85 -17.01
CA SER A 180 -14.28 2.18 -16.20
C SER A 180 -14.59 1.08 -15.19
N GLU A 181 -14.64 -0.18 -15.65
CA GLU A 181 -14.93 -1.33 -14.79
C GLU A 181 -13.82 -1.53 -13.73
N TRP A 182 -12.54 -1.40 -14.12
CA TRP A 182 -11.44 -1.46 -13.16
C TRP A 182 -11.61 -0.42 -12.06
N LYS A 183 -11.85 0.84 -12.43
CA LYS A 183 -12.00 1.94 -11.48
C LYS A 183 -13.21 1.77 -10.55
N GLU A 184 -14.34 1.34 -11.08
CA GLU A 184 -15.55 1.12 -10.30
C GLU A 184 -15.37 -0.03 -9.29
N ASN A 185 -14.83 -1.15 -9.73
CA ASN A 185 -14.53 -2.28 -8.86
C ASN A 185 -13.51 -1.92 -7.78
N GLN A 186 -12.46 -1.18 -8.16
CA GLN A 186 -11.41 -0.79 -7.23
C GLN A 186 -11.92 0.19 -6.17
N ALA A 187 -12.72 1.17 -6.56
CA ALA A 187 -13.33 2.11 -5.62
C ALA A 187 -14.20 1.38 -4.60
N GLU A 188 -15.15 0.55 -5.06
CA GLU A 188 -16.06 -0.19 -4.17
C GLU A 188 -15.30 -1.12 -3.21
N SER A 189 -14.31 -1.87 -3.71
CA SER A 189 -13.55 -2.81 -2.87
C SER A 189 -12.67 -2.10 -1.86
N SER A 190 -11.97 -1.02 -2.25
CA SER A 190 -11.10 -0.28 -1.34
C SER A 190 -11.88 0.50 -0.29
N GLU A 191 -12.98 1.16 -0.65
CA GLU A 191 -13.86 1.82 0.32
C GLU A 191 -14.44 0.81 1.33
N SER A 192 -14.81 -0.41 0.87
CA SER A 192 -15.28 -1.48 1.74
C SER A 192 -14.21 -1.97 2.69
N ALA A 193 -12.98 -2.16 2.20
CA ALA A 193 -11.85 -2.56 3.01
C ALA A 193 -11.51 -1.50 4.07
N VAL A 194 -11.40 -0.24 3.66
CA VAL A 194 -11.11 0.89 4.58
C VAL A 194 -12.19 1.02 5.65
N ALA A 195 -13.47 0.95 5.29
CA ALA A 195 -14.58 0.97 6.25
C ALA A 195 -14.48 -0.18 7.27
N THR A 196 -14.12 -1.39 6.79
CA THR A 196 -13.92 -2.56 7.66
C THR A 196 -12.75 -2.34 8.63
N LEU A 197 -11.64 -1.77 8.16
CA LEU A 197 -10.46 -1.49 8.97
C LEU A 197 -10.77 -0.44 10.06
N PHE A 198 -11.48 0.63 9.73
CA PHE A 198 -11.95 1.59 10.75
C PHE A 198 -12.93 0.96 11.73
N GLY A 199 -13.78 0.02 11.30
CA GLY A 199 -14.67 -0.71 12.19
C GLY A 199 -13.93 -1.61 13.19
N LYS A 200 -12.77 -2.14 12.82
CA LYS A 200 -11.90 -2.90 13.74
C LYS A 200 -11.17 -1.97 14.72
N LEU A 201 -10.65 -0.82 14.24
CA LEU A 201 -9.96 0.18 15.07
C LEU A 201 -10.89 0.89 16.06
N LEU A 202 -12.15 1.11 15.68
CA LEU A 202 -13.16 1.82 16.43
C LEU A 202 -14.41 0.94 16.62
N PRO A 203 -14.34 -0.10 17.46
CA PRO A 203 -15.46 -1.03 17.67
C PRO A 203 -16.70 -0.33 18.20
N GLY A 204 -17.84 -0.49 17.50
CA GLY A 204 -19.09 0.17 17.84
C GLY A 204 -19.29 1.54 17.21
N ALA A 205 -18.36 2.01 16.37
CA ALA A 205 -18.54 3.24 15.60
C ALA A 205 -19.73 3.14 14.63
N GLY A 206 -20.42 4.25 14.43
CA GLY A 206 -21.31 4.44 13.28
C GLY A 206 -20.48 4.67 12.03
N ILE A 207 -20.54 3.76 11.05
CA ILE A 207 -19.79 3.87 9.79
C ILE A 207 -20.78 4.02 8.65
N TYR A 208 -20.67 5.12 7.93
CA TYR A 208 -21.57 5.49 6.84
C TYR A 208 -20.77 5.62 5.55
N ARG A 209 -21.01 4.73 4.57
CA ARG A 209 -20.32 4.71 3.28
C ARG A 209 -21.15 5.38 2.20
N ASN A 210 -20.48 5.98 1.21
CA ASN A 210 -21.08 6.58 0.02
C ASN A 210 -22.23 7.50 0.37
N VAL A 211 -21.98 8.40 1.32
CA VAL A 211 -22.99 9.33 1.83
C VAL A 211 -22.85 10.69 1.19
N PHE A 212 -23.99 11.37 1.13
CA PHE A 212 -24.10 12.67 0.48
C PHE A 212 -24.52 13.75 1.48
N HIS A 213 -24.03 14.95 1.27
CA HIS A 213 -24.47 16.14 1.99
C HIS A 213 -24.68 17.32 1.04
N PRO A 214 -25.54 18.31 1.40
CA PRO A 214 -25.74 19.48 0.57
C PRO A 214 -24.45 20.31 0.41
N LYS A 215 -24.26 20.88 -0.76
CA LYS A 215 -23.26 21.94 -0.94
C LYS A 215 -23.68 23.19 -0.19
N GLU A 216 -22.72 24.07 0.09
CA GLU A 216 -22.98 25.31 0.80
C GLU A 216 -24.05 26.16 0.10
N GLY A 217 -25.01 26.67 0.87
CA GLY A 217 -26.11 27.49 0.35
C GLY A 217 -27.17 26.75 -0.47
N VAL A 218 -27.09 25.41 -0.55
CA VAL A 218 -28.01 24.61 -1.38
C VAL A 218 -28.78 23.64 -0.49
N THR A 219 -30.10 23.59 -0.67
CA THR A 219 -30.90 22.54 -0.04
C THR A 219 -30.72 21.22 -0.79
N PHE A 220 -30.52 20.12 -0.07
CA PHE A 220 -30.38 18.79 -0.67
C PHE A 220 -31.64 18.45 -1.46
N SER A 221 -31.50 18.31 -2.77
CA SER A 221 -32.62 17.97 -3.64
C SER A 221 -32.31 16.86 -4.64
N ARG A 222 -31.06 16.68 -5.02
CA ARG A 222 -30.56 15.63 -5.94
C ARG A 222 -29.04 15.57 -5.92
N ARG A 223 -28.45 14.46 -6.39
CA ARG A 223 -27.01 14.21 -6.52
C ARG A 223 -26.21 15.37 -7.14
N LYS A 224 -26.76 16.13 -8.07
CA LYS A 224 -26.08 17.28 -8.70
C LYS A 224 -25.85 18.47 -7.76
N ALA A 225 -26.66 18.59 -6.70
CA ALA A 225 -26.57 19.65 -5.70
C ALA A 225 -25.90 19.19 -4.38
N SER A 226 -25.36 17.99 -4.37
CA SER A 226 -24.72 17.37 -3.22
C SER A 226 -23.24 17.15 -3.46
N GLN A 227 -22.53 16.92 -2.37
CA GLN A 227 -21.17 16.43 -2.33
C GLN A 227 -21.19 15.03 -1.71
N GLU A 228 -20.43 14.13 -2.29
CA GLU A 228 -20.23 12.76 -1.82
C GLU A 228 -19.08 12.73 -0.85
N SER A 229 -19.23 11.92 0.21
CA SER A 229 -18.15 11.52 1.11
C SER A 229 -18.06 10.00 1.06
N ASP A 230 -16.86 9.49 0.85
CA ASP A 230 -16.64 8.06 0.68
C ASP A 230 -16.98 7.32 1.98
N ILE A 231 -16.50 7.81 3.13
CA ILE A 231 -16.81 7.22 4.45
C ILE A 231 -16.88 8.33 5.52
N VAL A 232 -17.91 8.27 6.36
CA VAL A 232 -18.00 9.05 7.60
C VAL A 232 -18.06 8.09 8.77
N VAL A 233 -17.13 8.24 9.73
CA VAL A 233 -17.05 7.43 10.95
C VAL A 233 -17.39 8.31 12.15
N VAL A 234 -18.30 7.85 12.99
CA VAL A 234 -18.69 8.53 14.24
C VAL A 234 -18.43 7.61 15.39
N PHE A 235 -17.56 8.01 16.29
CA PHE A 235 -17.20 7.22 17.48
C PHE A 235 -17.07 8.15 18.68
N ASP A 236 -17.93 7.93 19.69
CA ASP A 236 -18.00 8.73 20.93
C ASP A 236 -18.14 10.23 20.60
N ASP A 237 -17.17 11.05 20.95
CA ASP A 237 -17.14 12.49 20.70
C ASP A 237 -16.25 12.88 19.48
N CYS A 238 -15.97 11.91 18.61
CA CYS A 238 -15.13 12.08 17.45
C CYS A 238 -15.87 11.81 16.13
N VAL A 239 -15.56 12.57 15.09
CA VAL A 239 -15.99 12.33 13.71
C VAL A 239 -14.77 12.27 12.80
N LEU A 240 -14.72 11.26 11.93
CA LEU A 240 -13.70 11.14 10.89
C LEU A 240 -14.38 11.22 9.52
N ALA A 241 -13.97 12.17 8.68
CA ALA A 241 -14.30 12.20 7.26
C ALA A 241 -13.13 11.54 6.50
N VAL A 242 -13.40 10.41 5.87
CA VAL A 242 -12.39 9.58 5.20
C VAL A 242 -12.68 9.53 3.72
N GLU A 243 -11.73 9.95 2.92
CA GLU A 243 -11.75 9.87 1.47
C GLU A 243 -10.78 8.83 0.98
N VAL A 244 -11.24 7.90 0.14
CA VAL A 244 -10.45 6.79 -0.39
C VAL A 244 -10.09 7.07 -1.85
N LYS A 245 -8.83 6.96 -2.20
CA LYS A 245 -8.34 7.19 -3.57
C LYS A 245 -7.68 5.94 -4.10
N ALA A 246 -8.42 5.23 -4.94
CA ALA A 246 -8.04 3.96 -5.53
C ALA A 246 -7.26 4.10 -6.87
N GLY A 247 -6.86 5.32 -7.23
CA GLY A 247 -6.08 5.56 -8.45
C GLY A 247 -4.64 5.12 -8.28
N ALA A 248 -4.04 4.56 -9.35
CA ALA A 248 -2.62 4.29 -9.39
C ALA A 248 -1.82 5.60 -9.56
N TYR A 249 -0.66 5.64 -8.94
CA TYR A 249 0.30 6.73 -9.11
C TYR A 249 0.87 6.74 -10.55
N CYS A 250 1.43 7.86 -10.96
CA CYS A 250 1.97 8.02 -12.30
C CYS A 250 3.11 7.02 -12.57
N PRO A 251 3.01 6.19 -13.63
CA PRO A 251 4.02 5.15 -13.90
C PRO A 251 5.24 5.65 -14.66
N THR A 252 5.22 6.90 -15.14
CA THR A 252 6.32 7.50 -15.91
C THR A 252 7.45 7.99 -15.02
N ASP A 253 8.61 8.25 -15.61
CA ASP A 253 9.74 8.86 -14.90
C ASP A 253 9.37 10.30 -14.48
N PRO A 254 9.59 10.72 -13.20
CA PRO A 254 9.35 12.09 -12.77
C PRO A 254 10.13 13.15 -13.54
N MET A 255 11.28 12.78 -14.13
CA MET A 255 12.09 13.69 -14.96
C MET A 255 11.52 13.83 -16.37
N GLU A 256 10.81 12.81 -16.86
CA GLU A 256 10.17 12.84 -18.18
C GLU A 256 8.77 13.48 -18.12
N ASP A 257 8.02 13.22 -17.05
CA ASP A 257 6.65 13.73 -16.89
C ASP A 257 6.39 14.30 -15.48
N PRO A 258 7.08 15.40 -15.09
CA PRO A 258 6.87 16.03 -13.78
C PRO A 258 5.43 16.55 -13.61
N GLU A 259 4.77 16.99 -14.71
CA GLU A 259 3.39 17.47 -14.67
C GLU A 259 2.40 16.33 -14.38
N GLY A 260 2.62 15.16 -14.95
CA GLY A 260 1.84 13.95 -14.67
C GLY A 260 1.92 13.54 -13.20
N HIS A 261 3.12 13.59 -12.62
CA HIS A 261 3.33 13.33 -11.19
C HIS A 261 2.60 14.36 -10.30
N ILE A 262 2.75 15.65 -10.57
CA ILE A 262 2.01 16.71 -9.85
C ILE A 262 0.50 16.49 -9.97
N LYS A 263 0.00 16.15 -11.15
CA LYS A 263 -1.42 15.88 -11.39
C LYS A 263 -1.89 14.65 -10.61
N ALA A 264 -1.05 13.60 -10.50
CA ALA A 264 -1.36 12.42 -9.70
C ALA A 264 -1.49 12.79 -8.22
N PHE A 265 -0.54 13.53 -7.63
CA PHE A 265 -0.63 14.02 -6.24
C PHE A 265 -1.87 14.88 -6.00
N LYS A 266 -2.18 15.81 -6.91
CA LYS A 266 -3.41 16.62 -6.82
C LYS A 266 -4.65 15.75 -6.85
N SER A 267 -4.68 14.69 -7.65
CA SER A 267 -5.82 13.78 -7.74
C SER A 267 -5.97 12.90 -6.51
N LEU A 268 -4.85 12.38 -5.99
CA LEU A 268 -4.86 11.38 -4.91
C LEU A 268 -4.94 12.03 -3.52
N ILE A 269 -4.28 13.15 -3.29
CA ILE A 269 -4.19 13.77 -1.97
C ILE A 269 -4.93 15.11 -1.88
N GLU A 270 -4.61 16.09 -2.75
CA GLU A 270 -5.21 17.42 -2.66
C GLU A 270 -6.74 17.39 -2.80
N LYS A 271 -7.24 16.65 -3.79
CA LYS A 271 -8.69 16.51 -4.00
C LYS A 271 -9.37 15.82 -2.83
N ALA A 272 -8.78 14.75 -2.29
CA ALA A 272 -9.31 14.03 -1.13
C ALA A 272 -9.33 14.92 0.11
N SER A 273 -8.27 15.66 0.36
CA SER A 273 -8.18 16.63 1.46
C SER A 273 -9.32 17.65 1.40
N LYS A 274 -9.56 18.25 0.23
CA LYS A 274 -10.65 19.22 0.02
C LYS A 274 -12.04 18.61 0.17
N GLN A 275 -12.22 17.34 -0.24
CA GLN A 275 -13.48 16.61 -0.06
C GLN A 275 -13.74 16.33 1.43
N ALA A 276 -12.76 15.79 2.15
CA ALA A 276 -12.88 15.55 3.59
C ALA A 276 -13.13 16.84 4.38
N ALA A 277 -12.44 17.94 4.02
CA ALA A 277 -12.67 19.24 4.62
C ALA A 277 -14.11 19.73 4.41
N ALA A 278 -14.62 19.66 3.19
CA ALA A 278 -15.98 20.07 2.89
C ALA A 278 -17.03 19.25 3.66
N THR A 279 -16.77 17.97 3.90
CA THR A 279 -17.64 17.11 4.74
C THR A 279 -17.62 17.58 6.19
N ILE A 280 -16.45 17.81 6.79
CA ILE A 280 -16.33 18.33 8.16
C ILE A 280 -16.96 19.71 8.28
N ASP A 281 -16.73 20.62 7.34
CA ASP A 281 -17.30 21.96 7.32
C ASP A 281 -18.83 21.93 7.25
N TYR A 282 -19.39 21.00 6.45
CA TYR A 282 -20.83 20.79 6.43
C TYR A 282 -21.35 20.34 7.79
N LEU A 283 -20.73 19.31 8.39
CA LEU A 283 -21.12 18.78 9.69
C LEU A 283 -21.10 19.86 10.76
N CYS A 284 -20.03 20.63 10.86
CA CYS A 284 -19.86 21.71 11.83
C CYS A 284 -20.89 22.85 11.66
N ARG A 285 -21.29 23.16 10.43
CA ARG A 285 -22.32 24.19 10.17
C ARG A 285 -23.74 23.75 10.54
N CYS A 286 -23.99 22.46 10.62
CA CYS A 286 -25.32 21.90 10.88
C CYS A 286 -25.60 21.65 12.37
N ASP A 287 -24.89 22.33 13.27
CA ASP A 287 -25.14 22.24 14.72
C ASP A 287 -26.63 22.59 15.06
N PRO A 288 -27.31 21.81 15.91
CA PRO A 288 -26.79 20.64 16.62
C PRO A 288 -26.87 19.33 15.84
N LYS A 289 -27.61 19.24 14.73
CA LYS A 289 -27.87 17.97 14.03
C LYS A 289 -27.58 18.05 12.55
N ALA A 290 -26.52 17.35 12.11
CA ALA A 290 -26.18 17.16 10.73
C ALA A 290 -26.83 15.88 10.17
N LYS A 291 -27.36 15.92 8.95
CA LYS A 291 -27.94 14.76 8.27
C LYS A 291 -27.09 14.35 7.09
N LEU A 292 -26.82 13.06 6.99
CA LEU A 292 -26.23 12.44 5.81
C LEU A 292 -27.29 11.69 5.03
N TYR A 293 -27.16 11.65 3.71
CA TYR A 293 -28.15 11.12 2.79
C TYR A 293 -27.54 10.04 1.90
N ASP A 294 -28.37 9.13 1.40
CA ASP A 294 -28.01 8.24 0.31
C ASP A 294 -28.09 8.96 -1.07
N LYS A 295 -27.73 8.24 -2.12
CA LYS A 295 -27.78 8.74 -3.51
C LYS A 295 -29.19 9.14 -3.97
N ASP A 296 -30.22 8.61 -3.32
CA ASP A 296 -31.63 8.83 -3.65
C ASP A 296 -32.24 9.97 -2.81
N GLY A 297 -31.50 10.47 -1.82
CA GLY A 297 -31.89 11.62 -0.97
C GLY A 297 -32.59 11.23 0.32
N HIS A 298 -32.57 9.96 0.70
CA HIS A 298 -33.10 9.53 1.99
C HIS A 298 -32.02 9.74 3.07
N ALA A 299 -32.43 10.28 4.21
CA ALA A 299 -31.52 10.45 5.34
C ALA A 299 -31.12 9.08 5.91
N VAL A 300 -29.81 8.78 5.88
CA VAL A 300 -29.24 7.52 6.40
C VAL A 300 -28.59 7.68 7.75
N ALA A 301 -28.21 8.92 8.12
CA ALA A 301 -27.66 9.23 9.43
C ALA A 301 -28.09 10.62 9.91
N SER A 302 -28.12 10.77 11.23
CA SER A 302 -28.27 12.07 11.89
C SER A 302 -27.25 12.14 13.02
N ILE A 303 -26.25 13.00 12.86
CA ILE A 303 -25.13 13.15 13.78
C ILE A 303 -25.42 14.33 14.70
N ASP A 304 -25.33 14.14 16.00
CA ASP A 304 -25.45 15.20 16.99
C ASP A 304 -24.09 15.87 17.18
N MET A 305 -23.90 16.98 16.49
CA MET A 305 -22.65 17.73 16.51
C MET A 305 -22.37 18.45 17.83
N SER A 306 -23.38 18.63 18.68
CA SER A 306 -23.18 19.22 20.01
C SER A 306 -22.37 18.33 20.95
N SER A 307 -22.34 17.03 20.70
CA SER A 307 -21.51 16.05 21.42
C SER A 307 -20.12 15.86 20.85
N ILE A 308 -19.86 16.30 19.61
CA ILE A 308 -18.59 16.12 18.92
C ILE A 308 -17.57 17.18 19.36
N ARG A 309 -16.39 16.73 19.75
CA ARG A 309 -15.26 17.56 20.18
C ARG A 309 -14.11 17.56 19.19
N GLU A 310 -13.88 16.42 18.53
CA GLU A 310 -12.78 16.24 17.60
C GLU A 310 -13.28 15.81 16.22
N CYS A 311 -12.71 16.43 15.19
CA CYS A 311 -12.98 16.11 13.79
C CYS A 311 -11.67 15.82 13.07
N PHE A 312 -11.60 14.69 12.35
CA PHE A 312 -10.43 14.30 11.58
C PHE A 312 -10.74 14.26 10.09
N ARG A 313 -9.80 14.72 9.29
CA ARG A 313 -9.79 14.65 7.83
C ARG A 313 -8.75 13.61 7.43
N ILE A 314 -9.17 12.52 6.84
CA ILE A 314 -8.28 11.41 6.50
C ILE A 314 -8.40 11.13 4.99
N CYS A 315 -7.26 11.04 4.33
CA CYS A 315 -7.14 10.57 2.96
C CYS A 315 -6.46 9.20 3.00
N VAL A 316 -7.10 8.17 2.44
CA VAL A 316 -6.53 6.83 2.32
C VAL A 316 -6.23 6.55 0.86
N THR A 317 -4.96 6.29 0.53
CA THR A 317 -4.54 5.88 -0.81
C THR A 317 -4.39 4.36 -0.88
N VAL A 318 -4.77 3.79 -2.02
CA VAL A 318 -4.61 2.35 -2.28
C VAL A 318 -3.21 2.05 -2.80
N ASP A 319 -2.69 2.91 -3.67
CA ASP A 319 -1.32 2.80 -4.15
C ASP A 319 -0.34 3.40 -3.14
N ASP A 320 0.80 2.76 -3.00
CA ASP A 320 1.85 3.19 -2.09
C ASP A 320 2.53 4.46 -2.60
N ILE A 321 2.32 5.56 -1.88
CA ILE A 321 2.95 6.86 -2.06
C ILE A 321 3.45 7.41 -0.72
N ASN A 322 3.80 6.51 0.21
CA ASN A 322 4.04 6.80 1.62
C ASN A 322 5.02 7.95 1.87
N GLU A 323 6.16 7.99 1.17
CA GLU A 323 7.14 9.08 1.31
C GLU A 323 6.57 10.48 1.06
N PHE A 324 5.56 10.58 0.21
CA PHE A 324 4.91 11.84 -0.11
C PHE A 324 3.65 12.08 0.72
N ALA A 325 2.91 11.01 1.04
CA ALA A 325 1.69 11.08 1.84
C ALA A 325 2.00 11.58 3.26
N ALA A 326 3.01 11.01 3.94
CA ALA A 326 3.39 11.36 5.31
C ALA A 326 3.77 12.84 5.50
N ARG A 327 4.16 13.53 4.44
CA ARG A 327 4.52 14.96 4.43
C ARG A 327 3.79 15.79 3.38
N ALA A 328 2.61 15.34 2.97
CA ALA A 328 1.84 15.96 1.88
C ALA A 328 1.63 17.48 2.09
N GLU A 329 1.41 17.92 3.32
CA GLU A 329 1.25 19.32 3.69
C GLU A 329 2.52 20.18 3.55
N LYS A 330 3.69 19.55 3.31
CA LYS A 330 4.99 20.23 3.08
C LYS A 330 5.32 20.34 1.60
N LEU A 331 4.58 19.67 0.72
CA LEU A 331 4.86 19.67 -0.71
C LEU A 331 4.40 20.99 -1.35
N PRO A 332 5.30 21.77 -1.99
CA PRO A 332 4.97 23.12 -2.44
C PRO A 332 4.06 23.17 -3.68
N PHE A 333 3.80 22.03 -4.32
CA PHE A 333 3.05 21.93 -5.58
C PHE A 333 1.62 21.41 -5.39
N ILE A 334 1.21 21.05 -4.16
CA ILE A 334 -0.18 20.71 -3.80
C ILE A 334 -0.67 21.55 -2.65
N ASP A 335 -1.99 21.74 -2.59
CA ASP A 335 -2.67 22.54 -1.58
C ASP A 335 -3.53 21.61 -0.73
N VAL A 336 -2.99 21.18 0.40
CA VAL A 336 -3.62 20.25 1.35
C VAL A 336 -4.24 21.04 2.49
N GLU A 337 -5.50 20.77 2.80
CA GLU A 337 -6.21 21.36 3.92
C GLU A 337 -5.53 21.05 5.26
N SER A 338 -5.31 22.08 6.08
CA SER A 338 -4.58 21.94 7.35
C SER A 338 -5.15 20.83 8.23
N GLY A 339 -4.29 20.02 8.82
CA GLY A 339 -4.66 18.93 9.68
C GLY A 339 -5.24 17.69 8.96
N THR A 340 -5.13 17.62 7.64
CA THR A 340 -5.42 16.38 6.90
C THR A 340 -4.32 15.36 7.14
N ILE A 341 -4.70 14.12 7.41
CA ILE A 341 -3.80 12.97 7.54
C ILE A 341 -3.93 12.15 6.25
N ALA A 342 -2.86 12.01 5.50
CA ALA A 342 -2.80 11.16 4.31
C ALA A 342 -2.01 9.90 4.65
N ILE A 343 -2.64 8.73 4.48
CA ILE A 343 -2.09 7.41 4.79
C ILE A 343 -2.36 6.44 3.65
N SER A 344 -1.61 5.35 3.58
CA SER A 344 -1.93 4.24 2.69
C SER A 344 -2.88 3.24 3.36
N ILE A 345 -3.50 2.37 2.55
CA ILE A 345 -4.27 1.24 3.10
C ILE A 345 -3.34 0.26 3.84
N ASP A 346 -2.07 0.21 3.47
CA ASP A 346 -1.04 -0.62 4.11
C ASP A 346 -0.72 -0.10 5.53
N ASP A 347 -0.52 1.22 5.68
CA ASP A 347 -0.39 1.85 7.00
C ASP A 347 -1.59 1.55 7.89
N LEU A 348 -2.80 1.63 7.32
CA LEU A 348 -4.03 1.36 8.05
C LEU A 348 -4.12 -0.10 8.51
N LEU A 349 -3.57 -1.05 7.74
CA LEU A 349 -3.42 -2.45 8.14
C LEU A 349 -2.44 -2.60 9.32
N VAL A 350 -1.32 -1.88 9.29
CA VAL A 350 -0.36 -1.84 10.41
C VAL A 350 -1.04 -1.27 11.67
N PHE A 351 -1.78 -0.17 11.53
CA PHE A 351 -2.53 0.40 12.65
C PHE A 351 -3.52 -0.60 13.26
N ASN A 352 -4.22 -1.38 12.42
CA ASN A 352 -5.14 -2.42 12.88
C ASN A 352 -4.46 -3.56 13.63
N ARG A 353 -3.18 -3.80 13.40
CA ARG A 353 -2.41 -4.80 14.15
C ARG A 353 -1.85 -4.25 15.44
N TYR A 354 -1.45 -2.99 15.44
CA TYR A 354 -0.81 -2.36 16.59
C TYR A 354 -1.82 -1.87 17.64
N PHE A 355 -2.89 -1.18 17.21
CA PHE A 355 -3.84 -0.56 18.13
C PHE A 355 -4.94 -1.55 18.54
N ASP A 356 -4.94 -1.97 19.78
CA ASP A 356 -5.99 -2.78 20.42
C ASP A 356 -7.00 -1.92 21.21
N ASN A 357 -6.69 -0.62 21.43
CA ASN A 357 -7.52 0.31 22.15
C ASN A 357 -7.92 1.52 21.28
N PRO A 358 -9.22 1.73 21.03
CA PRO A 358 -9.71 2.81 20.18
C PRO A 358 -9.30 4.21 20.64
N LEU A 359 -9.21 4.45 21.97
CA LEU A 359 -8.81 5.76 22.52
C LEU A 359 -7.33 6.04 22.28
N VAL A 360 -6.48 5.02 22.30
CA VAL A 360 -5.06 5.13 21.98
C VAL A 360 -4.88 5.46 20.49
N PHE A 361 -5.65 4.83 19.62
CA PHE A 361 -5.67 5.15 18.19
C PHE A 361 -6.12 6.60 17.93
N LEU A 362 -7.21 7.05 18.56
CA LEU A 362 -7.66 8.44 18.40
C LEU A 362 -6.63 9.44 18.96
N HIS A 363 -5.97 9.11 20.08
CA HIS A 363 -4.89 9.93 20.60
C HIS A 363 -3.69 9.99 19.64
N PHE A 364 -3.33 8.87 19.00
CA PHE A 364 -2.32 8.87 17.93
C PHE A 364 -2.72 9.82 16.79
N LEU A 365 -3.95 9.76 16.29
CA LEU A 365 -4.43 10.66 15.24
C LEU A 365 -4.34 12.14 15.65
N MET A 366 -4.63 12.47 16.92
CA MET A 366 -4.46 13.83 17.45
C MET A 366 -3.00 14.27 17.42
N GLN A 367 -2.08 13.43 17.87
CA GLN A 367 -0.65 13.70 17.86
C GLN A 367 -0.11 13.85 16.43
N ARG A 368 -0.53 12.94 15.54
CA ARG A 368 -0.18 12.96 14.12
C ARG A 368 -0.61 14.26 13.42
N ARG A 369 -1.87 14.66 13.65
CA ARG A 369 -2.38 15.94 13.14
C ARG A 369 -1.57 17.13 13.62
N ARG A 370 -1.29 17.23 14.93
CA ARG A 370 -0.48 18.32 15.49
C ARG A 370 0.94 18.32 14.94
N ALA A 371 1.54 17.16 14.75
CA ALA A 371 2.88 17.07 14.15
C ALA A 371 2.89 17.56 12.69
N SER A 372 1.85 17.27 11.90
CA SER A 372 1.75 17.76 10.53
C SER A 372 1.62 19.29 10.42
N GLU A 373 1.02 19.92 11.41
CA GLU A 373 0.87 21.39 11.47
C GLU A 373 2.19 22.11 11.76
N HIS A 374 3.20 21.40 12.29
CA HIS A 374 4.50 21.98 12.61
C HIS A 374 5.33 22.25 11.34
N LYS A 375 5.68 23.51 11.07
CA LYS A 375 6.27 23.95 9.79
C LYS A 375 7.68 23.43 9.51
N ARG A 376 8.45 23.09 10.53
CA ARG A 376 9.89 22.81 10.44
C ARG A 376 10.24 21.34 10.59
N ILE A 377 9.26 20.49 10.78
CA ILE A 377 9.44 19.04 10.85
C ILE A 377 8.64 18.36 9.74
N ALA A 378 9.22 17.33 9.17
CA ALA A 378 8.56 16.37 8.29
C ALA A 378 9.02 14.95 8.65
N PHE A 379 8.17 13.99 8.37
CA PHE A 379 8.48 12.56 8.47
C PHE A 379 8.45 11.96 7.07
N ASN A 380 9.35 11.02 6.81
CA ASN A 380 9.48 10.46 5.48
C ASN A 380 8.47 9.34 5.22
N ASP A 381 7.90 8.76 6.29
CA ASP A 381 6.95 7.66 6.21
C ASP A 381 5.90 7.80 7.32
N GLU A 382 4.69 7.32 7.11
CA GLU A 382 3.63 7.35 8.13
C GLU A 382 3.97 6.45 9.33
N LEU A 383 4.67 5.34 9.09
CA LEU A 383 5.13 4.47 10.17
C LEU A 383 6.23 5.11 11.03
N ASP A 384 6.93 6.15 10.54
CA ASP A 384 7.84 6.95 11.38
C ASP A 384 7.05 7.76 12.40
N HIS A 385 5.87 8.29 12.05
CA HIS A 385 4.96 8.91 13.02
C HIS A 385 4.50 7.92 14.08
N LEU A 386 4.16 6.69 13.68
CA LEU A 386 3.77 5.64 14.63
C LEU A 386 4.94 5.25 15.53
N GLY A 387 6.15 5.07 14.99
CA GLY A 387 7.35 4.77 15.75
C GLY A 387 7.65 5.85 16.80
N MET A 388 7.61 7.12 16.41
CA MET A 388 7.75 8.24 17.34
C MET A 388 6.67 8.25 18.43
N TYR A 389 5.43 7.89 18.09
CA TYR A 389 4.34 7.79 19.05
C TYR A 389 4.56 6.64 20.05
N ILE A 390 5.13 5.52 19.62
CA ILE A 390 5.47 4.39 20.49
C ILE A 390 6.55 4.80 21.48
N GLU A 391 7.58 5.52 21.05
CA GLU A 391 8.65 6.02 21.92
C GLU A 391 8.13 7.08 22.90
N ASN A 392 7.29 8.00 22.40
CA ASN A 392 6.71 9.09 23.19
C ASN A 392 5.30 9.40 22.70
N ASN A 393 4.30 8.95 23.44
CA ASN A 393 2.90 9.15 23.07
C ASN A 393 2.45 10.62 22.99
N CYS A 394 3.28 11.56 23.41
CA CYS A 394 3.10 13.02 23.28
C CYS A 394 4.15 13.66 22.34
N TYR A 395 4.69 12.92 21.39
CA TYR A 395 5.80 13.36 20.55
C TYR A 395 5.55 14.70 19.85
N SER A 396 4.31 15.03 19.49
CA SER A 396 4.00 16.31 18.85
C SER A 396 4.26 17.52 19.74
N VAL A 397 4.26 17.34 21.07
CA VAL A 397 4.53 18.41 22.03
C VAL A 397 6.04 18.62 22.21
N THR A 398 6.83 17.58 22.00
CA THR A 398 8.30 17.60 22.17
C THR A 398 9.04 17.99 20.88
N ILE A 399 8.32 18.31 19.80
CA ILE A 399 8.90 18.66 18.51
C ILE A 399 9.89 19.84 18.62
N ASP A 400 9.58 20.88 19.38
CA ASP A 400 10.47 22.01 19.57
C ASP A 400 11.77 21.62 20.28
N ASP A 401 11.72 20.73 21.26
CA ASP A 401 12.89 20.19 21.95
C ASP A 401 13.76 19.35 20.99
N MET A 402 13.15 18.53 20.17
CA MET A 402 13.82 17.75 19.13
C MET A 402 14.53 18.66 18.12
N LEU A 403 13.89 19.74 17.70
CA LEU A 403 14.49 20.74 16.80
C LEU A 403 15.67 21.45 17.45
N ASN A 404 15.54 21.87 18.72
CA ASN A 404 16.60 22.55 19.46
C ASN A 404 17.83 21.63 19.63
N GLU A 405 17.62 20.35 19.92
CA GLU A 405 18.70 19.37 19.99
C GLU A 405 19.42 19.22 18.64
N HIS A 406 18.64 19.09 17.55
CA HIS A 406 19.17 18.97 16.20
C HIS A 406 19.97 20.23 15.80
N GLU A 407 19.45 21.43 16.09
CA GLU A 407 20.11 22.70 15.78
C GLU A 407 21.38 22.90 16.61
N SER A 408 21.41 22.43 17.85
CA SER A 408 22.62 22.49 18.68
C SER A 408 23.76 21.65 18.09
N LYS A 409 23.42 20.59 17.36
CA LYS A 409 24.37 19.64 16.78
C LYS A 409 24.80 19.97 15.35
N TYR A 410 23.87 20.46 14.55
CA TYR A 410 24.04 20.64 13.10
C TYR A 410 23.90 22.09 12.62
N GLY A 411 23.57 23.03 13.50
CA GLY A 411 23.26 24.40 13.16
C GLY A 411 21.81 24.61 12.71
N GLN A 412 21.44 25.86 12.43
CA GLN A 412 20.07 26.23 12.06
C GLN A 412 19.65 25.59 10.73
N LEU A 413 18.54 24.86 10.72
CA LEU A 413 17.96 24.19 9.57
C LEU A 413 16.57 24.76 9.24
N ASN A 414 16.27 24.88 7.96
CA ASN A 414 14.94 25.33 7.54
C ASN A 414 13.86 24.28 7.85
N MET A 415 14.18 23.01 7.65
CA MET A 415 13.31 21.88 7.95
C MET A 415 14.18 20.67 8.33
N VAL A 416 13.71 19.89 9.28
CA VAL A 416 14.29 18.59 9.68
C VAL A 416 13.35 17.51 9.20
N VAL A 417 13.90 16.53 8.46
CA VAL A 417 13.16 15.34 8.02
C VAL A 417 13.59 14.17 8.87
N TYR A 418 12.65 13.52 9.54
CA TYR A 418 12.86 12.30 10.28
C TYR A 418 12.56 11.10 9.38
N ASP A 419 13.44 10.11 9.41
CA ASP A 419 13.36 8.89 8.61
C ASP A 419 13.87 7.71 9.44
N GLY A 420 13.24 6.54 9.29
CA GLY A 420 13.63 5.32 9.98
C GLY A 420 13.31 5.29 11.48
N CYS A 421 12.38 6.12 11.97
CA CYS A 421 11.96 6.16 13.38
C CYS A 421 11.07 4.96 13.75
N ARG A 422 11.49 3.72 13.40
CA ARG A 422 10.67 2.51 13.47
C ARG A 422 11.22 1.41 14.35
N ASP A 423 12.28 1.65 15.11
CA ASP A 423 12.97 0.61 15.90
C ASP A 423 12.03 -0.05 16.91
N GLU A 424 11.24 0.74 17.64
CA GLU A 424 10.29 0.21 18.64
C GLU A 424 9.10 -0.51 17.97
N LEU A 425 8.62 0.00 16.83
CA LEU A 425 7.60 -0.67 16.04
C LEU A 425 8.10 -2.01 15.51
N ASN A 426 9.31 -2.06 14.96
CA ASN A 426 9.93 -3.29 14.47
C ASN A 426 10.09 -4.31 15.60
N LYS A 427 10.58 -3.90 16.78
CA LYS A 427 10.66 -4.78 17.96
C LYS A 427 9.31 -5.34 18.39
N TRP A 428 8.26 -4.51 18.29
CA TRP A 428 6.90 -4.97 18.60
C TRP A 428 6.45 -6.05 17.60
N PHE A 429 6.66 -5.84 16.30
CA PHE A 429 6.33 -6.83 15.28
C PHE A 429 7.16 -8.11 15.45
N ASP A 430 8.47 -8.02 15.68
CA ASP A 430 9.34 -9.18 15.88
C ASP A 430 8.94 -10.01 17.12
N GLY A 431 8.36 -9.38 18.14
CA GLY A 431 7.87 -10.05 19.34
C GLY A 431 6.48 -10.69 19.22
N HIS A 432 5.71 -10.38 18.17
CA HIS A 432 4.30 -10.81 18.02
C HIS A 432 4.08 -11.70 16.78
N PHE A 433 5.04 -11.81 15.87
CA PHE A 433 5.01 -12.60 14.64
C PHE A 433 6.31 -13.36 14.40
#